data_d7d6e34901d37179528f351d9cd895d9
#
_entry.id   d7d6e34901d37179528f351d9cd895d9
#
_cell.length_a   1.000
_cell.length_b   1.000
_cell.length_c   1.000
_cell.angle_alpha   90.00
_cell.angle_beta   90.00
_cell.angle_gamma   90.00
#
_symmetry.space_group_name_H-M   'P 1'
#
loop_
_entity.id
_entity.type
_entity.pdbx_description
1 polymer ?
#
loop_
_entity_poly.entity_id
_entity_poly.type
_entity_poly.pdbx_seq_one_letter_code
_entity_poly.pdbx_strand_id
1 'polypeptide(L)'
;MLVIDTSGLVAFFDSSDAHHRRASAVVDADDGPFLVSPYVIAELDYLVATRRGPHQELAVLSELSSGAWELPAFGPADLAEARDVVDRYRDLEIGLADASLVVLARRYHTNRLLTLDRRHFSVVRTADGRAFELLPA
;
A
#
# COMPACT_ATOMS: atom_id res chain seq x y z
N MET A 1 2.77 10.35 8.32
CA MET A 1 2.47 10.08 6.91
C MET A 1 2.97 8.67 6.57
N LEU A 2 2.11 7.86 6.02
CA LEU A 2 2.38 6.42 5.85
C LEU A 2 1.74 5.93 4.55
N VAL A 3 2.54 5.35 3.66
CA VAL A 3 2.03 4.65 2.48
C VAL A 3 1.72 3.21 2.90
N ILE A 4 0.58 2.67 2.45
CA ILE A 4 0.16 1.34 2.88
C ILE A 4 0.03 0.40 1.68
N ASP A 5 0.74 -0.72 1.75
CA ASP A 5 0.67 -1.79 0.78
C ASP A 5 -0.55 -2.69 1.03
N THR A 6 -0.92 -3.47 0.03
CA THR A 6 -2.02 -4.43 0.12
C THR A 6 -1.85 -5.38 1.31
N SER A 7 -0.66 -5.94 1.51
CA SER A 7 -0.40 -6.86 2.63
C SER A 7 -0.63 -6.18 3.98
N GLY A 8 -0.27 -4.90 4.10
CA GLY A 8 -0.51 -4.11 5.30
C GLY A 8 -1.99 -3.91 5.57
N LEU A 9 -2.77 -3.62 4.53
CA LEU A 9 -4.23 -3.45 4.66
C LEU A 9 -4.93 -4.76 4.98
N VAL A 10 -4.52 -5.86 4.36
CA VAL A 10 -5.07 -7.18 4.69
C VAL A 10 -4.86 -7.48 6.18
N ALA A 11 -3.65 -7.28 6.68
CA ALA A 11 -3.35 -7.51 8.09
C ALA A 11 -4.14 -6.56 9.00
N PHE A 12 -4.33 -5.31 8.59
CA PHE A 12 -5.08 -4.33 9.37
C PHE A 12 -6.57 -4.68 9.44
N PHE A 13 -7.18 -5.07 8.33
CA PHE A 13 -8.61 -5.35 8.28
C PHE A 13 -8.99 -6.74 8.76
N ASP A 14 -8.09 -7.72 8.70
CA ASP A 14 -8.36 -9.10 9.08
C ASP A 14 -7.83 -9.39 10.49
N SER A 15 -8.74 -9.39 11.47
CA SER A 15 -8.38 -9.65 12.87
C SER A 15 -7.82 -11.07 13.12
N SER A 16 -8.01 -11.98 12.17
CA SER A 16 -7.43 -13.34 12.25
C SER A 16 -6.06 -13.44 11.62
N ASP A 17 -5.57 -12.39 10.96
CA ASP A 17 -4.22 -12.38 10.38
C ASP A 17 -3.16 -12.40 11.48
N ALA A 18 -2.11 -13.21 11.29
CA ALA A 18 -1.02 -13.34 12.27
C ALA A 18 -0.33 -12.01 12.56
N HIS A 19 -0.37 -11.06 11.61
CA HIS A 19 0.27 -9.76 11.73
C HIS A 19 -0.69 -8.62 12.07
N HIS A 20 -1.97 -8.93 12.35
CA HIS A 20 -2.99 -7.94 12.61
C HIS A 20 -2.60 -6.96 13.72
N ARG A 21 -2.14 -7.50 14.86
CA ARG A 21 -1.80 -6.68 16.03
C ARG A 21 -0.65 -5.71 15.73
N ARG A 22 0.36 -6.18 15.02
CA ARG A 22 1.52 -5.36 14.66
C ARG A 22 1.15 -4.28 13.64
N ALA A 23 0.36 -4.62 12.62
CA ALA A 23 -0.10 -3.66 11.62
C ALA A 23 -0.99 -2.59 12.27
N SER A 24 -1.92 -3.00 13.11
CA SER A 24 -2.80 -2.07 13.84
C SER A 24 -2.01 -1.11 14.72
N ALA A 25 -0.97 -1.61 15.41
CA ALA A 25 -0.13 -0.77 16.25
C ALA A 25 0.60 0.31 15.44
N VAL A 26 1.04 0.00 14.23
CA VAL A 26 1.68 0.98 13.33
C VAL A 26 0.69 2.08 12.96
N VAL A 27 -0.53 1.71 12.56
CA VAL A 27 -1.56 2.67 12.18
C VAL A 27 -1.96 3.55 13.38
N ASP A 28 -2.14 2.93 14.54
CA ASP A 28 -2.55 3.66 15.76
C ASP A 28 -1.48 4.66 16.23
N ALA A 29 -0.22 4.36 15.99
CA ALA A 29 0.90 5.22 16.40
C ALA A 29 1.25 6.31 15.40
N ASP A 30 0.70 6.29 14.19
CA ASP A 30 1.00 7.26 13.14
C ASP A 30 -0.10 8.32 13.06
N ASP A 31 0.30 9.58 12.88
CA ASP A 31 -0.64 10.69 12.77
C ASP A 31 -1.31 10.77 11.38
N GLY A 32 -0.86 9.99 10.43
CA GLY A 32 -1.35 10.06 9.05
C GLY A 32 -0.78 11.26 8.28
N PRO A 33 -1.31 11.55 7.11
CA PRO A 33 -2.33 10.78 6.41
C PRO A 33 -1.88 9.37 6.04
N PHE A 34 -2.86 8.48 5.92
CA PHE A 34 -2.66 7.10 5.48
C PHE A 34 -2.96 7.03 3.99
N LEU A 35 -1.94 6.81 3.18
CA LEU A 35 -2.01 6.92 1.73
C LEU A 35 -2.28 5.54 1.11
N VAL A 36 -3.40 5.41 0.40
CA VAL A 36 -3.81 4.15 -0.22
C VAL A 36 -3.96 4.35 -1.72
N SER A 37 -3.13 3.67 -2.50
CA SER A 37 -3.16 3.70 -3.96
C SER A 37 -4.46 3.10 -4.50
N PRO A 38 -5.05 3.63 -5.58
CA PRO A 38 -6.21 3.01 -6.21
C PRO A 38 -5.93 1.59 -6.70
N TYR A 39 -4.70 1.28 -7.09
CA TYR A 39 -4.33 -0.08 -7.51
C TYR A 39 -4.25 -1.04 -6.32
N VAL A 40 -3.84 -0.55 -5.16
CA VAL A 40 -3.88 -1.31 -3.91
C VAL A 40 -5.33 -1.57 -3.51
N ILE A 41 -6.22 -0.59 -3.65
CA ILE A 41 -7.65 -0.79 -3.34
C ILE A 41 -8.24 -1.91 -4.22
N ALA A 42 -7.94 -1.90 -5.53
CA ALA A 42 -8.45 -2.93 -6.43
C ALA A 42 -7.92 -4.32 -6.08
N GLU A 43 -6.64 -4.43 -5.72
CA GLU A 43 -6.04 -5.70 -5.31
C GLU A 43 -6.62 -6.19 -3.99
N LEU A 44 -6.77 -5.29 -3.02
CA LEU A 44 -7.39 -5.60 -1.73
C LEU A 44 -8.83 -6.07 -1.89
N ASP A 45 -9.61 -5.36 -2.72
CA ASP A 45 -10.99 -5.72 -3.02
C ASP A 45 -11.10 -7.14 -3.56
N TYR A 46 -10.27 -7.48 -4.53
CA TYR A 46 -10.24 -8.83 -5.10
C TYR A 46 -9.94 -9.88 -4.02
N LEU A 47 -8.96 -9.64 -3.17
CA LEU A 47 -8.58 -10.58 -2.12
C LEU A 47 -9.69 -10.76 -1.08
N VAL A 48 -10.29 -9.67 -0.64
CA VAL A 48 -11.36 -9.72 0.37
C VAL A 48 -12.60 -10.40 -0.20
N ALA A 49 -13.03 -10.01 -1.40
CA ALA A 49 -14.19 -10.60 -2.05
C ALA A 49 -14.02 -12.11 -2.25
N THR A 50 -12.84 -12.53 -2.70
CA THR A 50 -12.54 -13.93 -2.98
C THR A 50 -12.46 -14.78 -1.71
N ARG A 51 -11.84 -14.25 -0.64
CA ARG A 51 -11.56 -15.00 0.59
C ARG A 51 -12.67 -14.91 1.62
N ARG A 52 -13.39 -13.77 1.68
CA ARG A 52 -14.35 -13.46 2.74
C ARG A 52 -15.76 -13.16 2.25
N GLY A 53 -15.95 -12.98 0.94
CA GLY A 53 -17.25 -12.77 0.33
C GLY A 53 -17.70 -11.31 0.31
N PRO A 54 -18.90 -11.05 -0.29
CA PRO A 54 -19.36 -9.70 -0.58
C PRO A 54 -19.67 -8.86 0.66
N HIS A 55 -20.09 -9.46 1.76
CA HIS A 55 -20.39 -8.72 2.99
C HIS A 55 -19.14 -8.03 3.54
N GLN A 56 -18.04 -8.75 3.62
CA GLN A 56 -16.77 -8.20 4.08
C GLN A 56 -16.17 -7.21 3.06
N GLU A 57 -16.32 -7.49 1.77
CA GLU A 57 -15.91 -6.57 0.71
C GLU A 57 -16.59 -5.21 0.89
N LEU A 58 -17.91 -5.19 1.07
CA LEU A 58 -18.63 -3.94 1.25
C LEU A 58 -18.20 -3.19 2.52
N ALA A 59 -17.92 -3.92 3.60
CA ALA A 59 -17.44 -3.31 4.84
C ALA A 59 -16.10 -2.62 4.67
N VAL A 60 -15.16 -3.25 3.96
CA VAL A 60 -13.84 -2.68 3.68
C VAL A 60 -13.96 -1.44 2.78
N LEU A 61 -14.76 -1.51 1.72
CA LEU A 61 -14.97 -0.37 0.83
C LEU A 61 -15.63 0.80 1.57
N SER A 62 -16.57 0.52 2.46
CA SER A 62 -17.20 1.55 3.30
C SER A 62 -16.18 2.23 4.20
N GLU A 63 -15.30 1.46 4.83
CA GLU A 63 -14.23 2.02 5.67
C GLU A 63 -13.28 2.88 4.87
N LEU A 64 -12.81 2.40 3.72
CA LEU A 64 -11.89 3.15 2.87
C LEU A 64 -12.51 4.44 2.31
N SER A 65 -13.83 4.50 2.17
CA SER A 65 -14.54 5.69 1.69
C SER A 65 -14.96 6.65 2.81
N SER A 66 -14.65 6.33 4.06
CA SER A 66 -15.12 7.09 5.24
C SER A 66 -14.50 8.48 5.39
N GLY A 67 -13.39 8.77 4.72
CA GLY A 67 -12.62 9.99 4.89
C GLY A 67 -11.43 9.86 5.83
N ALA A 68 -11.28 8.70 6.51
CA ALA A 68 -10.14 8.44 7.38
C ALA A 68 -8.85 8.13 6.61
N TRP A 69 -8.96 7.80 5.35
CA TRP A 69 -7.86 7.39 4.47
C TRP A 69 -7.68 8.40 3.36
N GLU A 70 -6.43 8.66 2.99
CA GLU A 70 -6.11 9.50 1.83
C GLU A 70 -6.07 8.62 0.59
N LEU A 71 -6.95 8.90 -0.38
CA LEU A 71 -7.07 8.15 -1.62
C LEU A 71 -6.60 9.01 -2.80
N PRO A 72 -5.28 9.06 -3.07
CA PRO A 72 -4.76 9.92 -4.12
C PRO A 72 -5.23 9.49 -5.51
N ALA A 73 -5.53 10.45 -6.36
CA ALA A 73 -5.84 10.18 -7.76
C ALA A 73 -4.56 9.82 -8.52
N PHE A 74 -4.69 8.94 -9.51
CA PHE A 74 -3.63 8.58 -10.45
C PHE A 74 -4.06 8.97 -11.85
N GLY A 75 -3.37 9.94 -12.44
CA GLY A 75 -3.56 10.35 -13.82
C GLY A 75 -2.52 9.73 -14.75
N PRO A 76 -2.53 10.13 -16.05
CA PRO A 76 -1.59 9.58 -17.03
C PRO A 76 -0.13 9.78 -16.67
N ALA A 77 0.26 10.92 -16.08
CA ALA A 77 1.65 11.17 -15.69
C ALA A 77 2.09 10.23 -14.55
N ASP A 78 1.22 9.96 -13.60
CA ASP A 78 1.51 9.02 -12.51
C ASP A 78 1.67 7.60 -13.04
N LEU A 79 0.83 7.22 -13.98
CA LEU A 79 0.91 5.90 -14.62
C LEU A 79 2.21 5.77 -15.41
N ALA A 80 2.64 6.81 -16.12
CA ALA A 80 3.91 6.81 -16.84
C ALA A 80 5.09 6.67 -15.89
N GLU A 81 5.07 7.34 -14.74
CA GLU A 81 6.10 7.19 -13.72
C GLU A 81 6.12 5.77 -13.15
N ALA A 82 4.94 5.19 -12.87
CA ALA A 82 4.84 3.81 -12.40
C ALA A 82 5.37 2.83 -13.44
N ARG A 83 5.11 3.07 -14.71
CA ARG A 83 5.66 2.25 -15.82
C ARG A 83 7.18 2.23 -15.76
N ASP A 84 7.81 3.38 -15.53
CA ASP A 84 9.27 3.46 -15.45
C ASP A 84 9.82 2.71 -14.24
N VAL A 85 9.10 2.70 -13.13
CA VAL A 85 9.46 1.92 -11.94
C VAL A 85 9.38 0.42 -12.24
N VAL A 86 8.31 -0.03 -12.90
CA VAL A 86 8.18 -1.44 -13.32
C VAL A 86 9.34 -1.84 -14.22
N ASP A 87 9.71 -1.00 -15.17
CA ASP A 87 10.82 -1.26 -16.10
C ASP A 87 12.16 -1.35 -15.35
N ARG A 88 12.43 -0.42 -14.43
CA ARG A 88 13.68 -0.40 -13.65
C ARG A 88 13.85 -1.67 -12.82
N TYR A 89 12.79 -2.20 -12.27
CA TYR A 89 12.82 -3.39 -11.40
C TYR A 89 12.20 -4.61 -12.06
N ARG A 90 12.25 -4.72 -13.38
CA ARG A 90 11.59 -5.81 -14.12
C ARG A 90 12.10 -7.20 -13.73
N ASP A 91 13.34 -7.30 -13.24
CA ASP A 91 13.89 -8.58 -12.78
C ASP A 91 13.29 -9.04 -11.46
N LEU A 92 12.71 -8.12 -10.68
CA LEU A 92 11.98 -8.42 -9.46
C LEU A 92 10.50 -8.74 -9.73
N GLU A 93 10.04 -8.51 -10.95
CA GLU A 93 8.65 -8.73 -11.35
C GLU A 93 7.64 -8.01 -10.47
N ILE A 94 7.96 -6.78 -10.05
CA ILE A 94 7.00 -5.98 -9.29
C ILE A 94 5.84 -5.59 -10.19
N GLY A 95 4.63 -5.57 -9.62
CA GLY A 95 3.44 -5.15 -10.34
C GLY A 95 3.17 -3.66 -10.24
N LEU A 96 2.08 -3.25 -10.91
CA LEU A 96 1.65 -1.85 -10.93
C LEU A 96 1.30 -1.35 -9.50
N ALA A 97 0.68 -2.19 -8.67
CA ALA A 97 0.36 -1.79 -7.30
C ALA A 97 1.63 -1.41 -6.54
N ASP A 98 2.68 -2.25 -6.58
CA ASP A 98 3.95 -1.94 -5.93
C ASP A 98 4.58 -0.66 -6.50
N ALA A 99 4.60 -0.54 -7.82
CA ALA A 99 5.15 0.65 -8.48
C ALA A 99 4.41 1.93 -8.09
N SER A 100 3.10 1.85 -7.88
CA SER A 100 2.29 3.00 -7.46
C SER A 100 2.70 3.52 -6.08
N LEU A 101 3.21 2.65 -5.21
CA LEU A 101 3.68 3.05 -3.88
C LEU A 101 4.94 3.91 -3.98
N VAL A 102 5.83 3.62 -4.92
CA VAL A 102 7.01 4.45 -5.19
C VAL A 102 6.59 5.84 -5.69
N VAL A 103 5.59 5.90 -6.56
CA VAL A 103 5.04 7.16 -7.07
C VAL A 103 4.45 7.99 -5.93
N LEU A 104 3.65 7.36 -5.06
CA LEU A 104 3.06 8.05 -3.90
C LEU A 104 4.12 8.54 -2.93
N ALA A 105 5.14 7.73 -2.65
CA ALA A 105 6.25 8.11 -1.78
C ALA A 105 6.94 9.38 -2.28
N ARG A 106 7.14 9.51 -3.59
CA ARG A 106 7.70 10.72 -4.19
C ARG A 106 6.74 11.91 -4.06
N ARG A 107 5.47 11.71 -4.42
CA ARG A 107 4.46 12.79 -4.39
C ARG A 107 4.28 13.38 -2.99
N TYR A 108 4.33 12.54 -1.97
CA TYR A 108 4.09 12.93 -0.59
C TYR A 108 5.36 13.11 0.24
N HIS A 109 6.53 12.96 -0.39
CA HIS A 109 7.85 13.13 0.26
C HIS A 109 8.01 12.26 1.50
N THR A 110 7.65 11.00 1.41
CA THR A 110 7.79 10.02 2.49
C THR A 110 8.52 8.78 2.01
N ASN A 111 9.19 8.09 2.93
CA ASN A 111 9.76 6.77 2.66
C ASN A 111 9.17 5.70 3.59
N ARG A 112 8.13 6.04 4.34
CA ARG A 112 7.53 5.13 5.32
C ARG A 112 6.44 4.31 4.67
N LEU A 113 6.55 2.98 4.80
CA LEU A 113 5.69 2.02 4.10
C LEU A 113 5.27 0.91 5.05
N LEU A 114 3.96 0.74 5.21
CA LEU A 114 3.40 -0.41 5.91
C LEU A 114 3.25 -1.56 4.93
N THR A 115 4.09 -2.57 5.08
CA THR A 115 4.06 -3.78 4.25
C THR A 115 4.54 -4.99 5.04
N LEU A 116 3.98 -6.14 4.73
CA LEU A 116 4.46 -7.43 5.22
C LEU A 116 5.26 -8.18 4.16
N ASP A 117 5.28 -7.67 2.93
CA ASP A 117 6.09 -8.22 1.84
C ASP A 117 7.39 -7.43 1.72
N ARG A 118 8.41 -7.89 2.45
CA ARG A 118 9.70 -7.23 2.47
C ARG A 118 10.58 -7.59 1.28
N ARG A 119 10.22 -8.63 0.55
CA ARG A 119 11.04 -9.16 -0.55
C ARG A 119 11.33 -8.11 -1.63
N HIS A 120 10.29 -7.40 -2.07
CA HIS A 120 10.45 -6.36 -3.08
C HIS A 120 11.00 -5.06 -2.47
N PHE A 121 10.42 -4.60 -1.38
CA PHE A 121 10.71 -3.27 -0.82
C PHE A 121 12.01 -3.18 -0.04
N SER A 122 12.69 -4.32 0.24
CA SER A 122 14.07 -4.28 0.72
C SER A 122 15.06 -3.89 -0.38
N VAL A 123 14.68 -4.02 -1.65
CA VAL A 123 15.50 -3.73 -2.83
C VAL A 123 15.07 -2.43 -3.50
N VAL A 124 13.77 -2.23 -3.68
CA VAL A 124 13.20 -1.05 -4.34
C VAL A 124 13.50 0.20 -3.51
N ARG A 125 13.92 1.27 -4.20
CA ARG A 125 14.26 2.54 -3.57
C ARG A 125 13.21 3.59 -3.89
N THR A 126 13.17 4.65 -3.06
CA THR A 126 12.43 5.85 -3.38
C THR A 126 13.00 6.52 -4.64
N ALA A 127 12.26 7.48 -5.22
CA ALA A 127 12.69 8.16 -6.43
C ALA A 127 14.03 8.89 -6.26
N ASP A 128 14.35 9.35 -5.05
CA ASP A 128 15.62 10.02 -4.72
C ASP A 128 16.70 9.05 -4.21
N GLY A 129 16.48 7.74 -4.34
CA GLY A 129 17.48 6.70 -4.05
C GLY A 129 17.55 6.22 -2.61
N ARG A 130 16.65 6.67 -1.73
CA ARG A 130 16.62 6.23 -0.33
C ARG A 130 15.98 4.86 -0.16
N ALA A 131 16.36 4.16 0.88
CA ALA A 131 15.67 2.95 1.30
C ALA A 131 14.29 3.30 1.87
N PHE A 132 13.32 2.41 1.65
CA PHE A 132 12.05 2.50 2.37
C PHE A 132 12.23 2.11 3.84
N GLU A 133 11.59 2.82 4.72
CA GLU A 133 11.42 2.42 6.11
C GLU A 133 10.21 1.47 6.17
N LEU A 134 10.50 0.17 6.27
CA LEU A 134 9.47 -0.86 6.26
C LEU A 134 8.89 -1.06 7.65
N LEU A 135 7.58 -0.91 7.78
CA LEU A 135 6.85 -1.08 9.02
C LEU A 135 5.83 -2.21 8.86
N PRO A 136 5.55 -3.00 9.91
CA PRO A 136 6.20 -2.99 11.24
C PRO A 136 7.66 -3.36 11.16
N ALA A 137 8.43 -2.77 12.04
CA ALA A 137 9.88 -3.02 12.08
C ALA A 137 10.21 -4.46 12.55
#